data_55487a286015cbbee15f3c671090be83
#
_entry.id   55487a286015cbbee15f3c671090be83
#
_cell.length_a   1.000
_cell.length_b   1.000
_cell.length_c   1.000
_cell.angle_alpha   90.00
_cell.angle_beta   90.00
_cell.angle_gamma   90.00
#
_symmetry.space_group_name_H-M   'P 1'
#
loop_
_entity.id
_entity.type
_entity.pdbx_description
1 polymer ?
#
loop_
_entity_poly.entity_id
_entity_poly.type
_entity_poly.pdbx_seq_one_letter_code
_entity_poly.pdbx_strand_id
1 'polypeptide(L)'
;SGFDLGYFATFFWNTLHGRPFYCPITHPRAGSYLSIHAEPAVYLLAPIYALRPDASTLVILQSALLGLSAVPLYLIARRRLGSDWMAALLAAAFLLYPPLHAPNFSDFHFLTISAFFVLWAAYFFFAERWVPFWVFVVMALFCREDLPFGGIGVGLALVLAGHRARVGAALFVLSATYLVMVKFVIMPR
;
A
#
# COMPACT_ATOMS: atom_id res chain seq x y z
N SER A 1 19.89 4.24 3.71
CA SER A 1 20.49 5.10 4.74
C SER A 1 19.58 5.08 5.97
N GLY A 2 20.09 5.01 7.19
CA GLY A 2 19.25 4.99 8.39
C GLY A 2 18.45 6.28 8.66
N PHE A 3 18.50 7.24 7.76
CA PHE A 3 17.76 8.51 7.87
C PHE A 3 16.25 8.30 7.72
N ASP A 4 15.82 7.65 6.65
CA ASP A 4 14.39 7.44 6.39
C ASP A 4 13.77 6.50 7.42
N LEU A 5 14.51 5.49 7.87
CA LEU A 5 14.04 4.58 8.90
C LEU A 5 13.83 5.31 10.25
N GLY A 6 14.77 6.17 10.65
CA GLY A 6 14.64 7.01 11.85
C GLY A 6 13.46 7.99 11.74
N TYR A 7 13.25 8.49 10.54
CA TYR A 7 12.13 9.36 10.19
C TYR A 7 10.78 8.65 10.39
N PHE A 8 10.60 7.46 9.79
CA PHE A 8 9.36 6.69 9.97
C PHE A 8 9.18 6.21 11.41
N ALA A 9 10.23 5.79 12.10
CA ALA A 9 10.14 5.46 13.52
C ALA A 9 9.61 6.64 14.35
N THR A 10 10.11 7.86 14.10
CA THR A 10 9.61 9.09 14.74
C THR A 10 8.16 9.38 14.37
N PHE A 11 7.78 9.18 13.12
CA PHE A 11 6.42 9.38 12.63
C PHE A 11 5.42 8.44 13.31
N PHE A 12 5.76 7.14 13.40
CA PHE A 12 4.94 6.15 14.11
C PHE A 12 4.86 6.44 15.62
N TRP A 13 6.00 6.78 16.24
CA TRP A 13 6.05 7.14 17.65
C TRP A 13 5.14 8.31 17.97
N ASN A 14 5.23 9.40 17.22
CA ASN A 14 4.39 10.58 17.41
C ASN A 14 2.91 10.28 17.20
N THR A 15 2.57 9.43 16.21
CA THR A 15 1.19 9.00 15.98
C THR A 15 0.62 8.26 17.19
N LEU A 16 1.39 7.37 17.82
CA LEU A 16 0.99 6.66 19.04
C LEU A 16 0.83 7.60 20.26
N HIS A 17 1.52 8.74 20.26
CA HIS A 17 1.45 9.71 21.36
C HIS A 17 0.51 10.90 21.08
N GLY A 18 -0.47 10.69 20.20
CA GLY A 18 -1.52 11.69 19.91
C GLY A 18 -1.07 12.88 19.07
N ARG A 19 0.06 12.75 18.37
CA ARG A 19 0.58 13.75 17.43
C ARG A 19 0.66 13.17 16.01
N PRO A 20 -0.49 12.81 15.40
CA PRO A 20 -0.49 12.20 14.08
C PRO A 20 0.09 13.15 13.03
N PHE A 21 0.79 12.59 12.07
CA PHE A 21 1.46 13.32 10.99
C PHE A 21 2.48 14.38 11.45
N TYR A 22 2.89 14.34 12.72
CA TYR A 22 3.96 15.21 13.19
C TYR A 22 5.32 14.56 12.98
N CYS A 23 6.18 15.22 12.20
CA CYS A 23 7.56 14.81 11.98
C CYS A 23 8.47 16.03 11.82
N PRO A 24 9.15 16.48 12.88
CA PRO A 24 9.97 17.70 12.85
C PRO A 24 11.29 17.54 12.07
N ILE A 25 11.66 16.31 11.73
CA ILE A 25 12.95 16.00 11.05
C ILE A 25 12.97 16.57 9.63
N THR A 26 11.83 16.52 8.93
CA THR A 26 11.73 16.92 7.52
C THR A 26 11.33 18.39 7.34
N HIS A 27 10.49 18.90 8.24
CA HIS A 27 10.03 20.30 8.22
C HIS A 27 10.00 20.90 9.61
N PRO A 28 11.15 21.37 10.12
CA PRO A 28 11.25 21.92 11.47
C PRO A 28 10.27 23.05 11.78
N ARG A 29 9.89 23.84 10.77
CA ARG A 29 8.97 24.97 10.92
C ARG A 29 7.49 24.59 10.86
N ALA A 30 7.12 23.62 10.03
CA ALA A 30 5.73 23.21 9.84
C ALA A 30 5.36 21.95 10.67
N GLY A 31 6.33 21.10 10.97
CA GLY A 31 6.14 19.88 11.77
C GLY A 31 5.22 18.83 11.15
N SER A 32 4.54 19.14 10.04
CA SER A 32 3.54 18.27 9.44
C SER A 32 4.10 17.47 8.27
N TYR A 33 3.98 16.13 8.37
CA TYR A 33 4.30 15.21 7.30
C TYR A 33 3.39 15.35 6.07
N LEU A 34 2.18 15.83 6.27
CA LEU A 34 1.19 16.03 5.18
C LEU A 34 1.65 17.03 4.11
N SER A 35 2.67 17.87 4.40
CA SER A 35 3.28 18.72 3.39
C SER A 35 4.13 17.95 2.36
N ILE A 36 4.48 16.70 2.64
CA ILE A 36 5.30 15.82 1.79
C ILE A 36 4.46 14.68 1.24
N HIS A 37 3.88 13.88 2.14
CA HIS A 37 3.10 12.70 1.80
C HIS A 37 1.85 12.56 2.67
N ALA A 38 0.82 11.94 2.10
CA ALA A 38 -0.37 11.54 2.84
C ALA A 38 -0.43 10.00 2.89
N GLU A 39 -0.08 9.45 4.05
CA GLU A 39 0.05 8.02 4.31
C GLU A 39 -0.82 7.58 5.51
N PRO A 40 -2.19 7.63 5.38
CA PRO A 40 -3.10 7.25 6.46
C PRO A 40 -2.93 5.80 6.94
N ALA A 41 -2.28 4.94 6.16
CA ALA A 41 -1.95 3.57 6.55
C ALA A 41 -1.12 3.49 7.84
N VAL A 42 -0.52 4.60 8.28
CA VAL A 42 0.13 4.69 9.60
C VAL A 42 -0.82 4.26 10.72
N TYR A 43 -2.10 4.65 10.68
CA TYR A 43 -3.08 4.25 11.69
C TYR A 43 -3.37 2.76 11.71
N LEU A 44 -3.28 2.11 10.54
CA LEU A 44 -3.45 0.66 10.42
C LEU A 44 -2.28 -0.10 11.04
N LEU A 45 -1.06 0.42 10.87
CA LEU A 45 0.16 -0.25 11.28
C LEU A 45 0.65 0.16 12.66
N ALA A 46 0.25 1.33 13.16
CA ALA A 46 0.65 1.83 14.46
C ALA A 46 0.37 0.86 15.63
N PRO A 47 -0.77 0.14 15.69
CA PRO A 47 -1.00 -0.85 16.75
C PRO A 47 0.02 -2.00 16.74
N ILE A 48 0.48 -2.41 15.55
CA ILE A 48 1.51 -3.45 15.42
C ILE A 48 2.86 -2.91 15.87
N TYR A 49 3.20 -1.69 15.45
CA TYR A 49 4.41 -1.00 15.90
C TYR A 49 4.43 -0.79 17.43
N ALA A 50 3.27 -0.55 18.05
CA ALA A 50 3.16 -0.36 19.49
C ALA A 50 3.57 -1.59 20.32
N LEU A 51 3.52 -2.80 19.75
CA LEU A 51 3.94 -4.03 20.44
C LEU A 51 5.46 -4.01 20.71
N ARG A 52 6.23 -3.41 19.83
CA ARG A 52 7.66 -3.17 19.99
C ARG A 52 8.03 -1.90 19.22
N PRO A 53 8.03 -0.74 19.86
CA PRO A 53 8.26 0.55 19.19
C PRO A 53 9.75 0.76 18.88
N ASP A 54 10.23 0.02 17.91
CA ASP A 54 11.60 0.02 17.43
C ASP A 54 11.62 0.09 15.90
N ALA A 55 12.62 0.76 15.34
CA ALA A 55 12.77 0.90 13.89
C ALA A 55 12.83 -0.45 13.15
N SER A 56 13.42 -1.47 13.76
CA SER A 56 13.48 -2.82 13.18
C SER A 56 12.10 -3.45 12.98
N THR A 57 11.11 -3.10 13.82
CA THR A 57 9.72 -3.57 13.69
C THR A 57 9.12 -3.15 12.35
N LEU A 58 9.41 -1.95 11.87
CA LEU A 58 8.92 -1.45 10.57
C LEU A 58 9.51 -2.24 9.42
N VAL A 59 10.81 -2.55 9.47
CA VAL A 59 11.48 -3.33 8.42
C VAL A 59 10.99 -4.77 8.40
N ILE A 60 10.82 -5.39 9.58
CA ILE A 60 10.28 -6.74 9.70
C ILE A 60 8.84 -6.79 9.17
N LEU A 61 8.02 -5.82 9.54
CA LEU A 61 6.63 -5.71 9.07
C LEU A 61 6.56 -5.55 7.56
N GLN A 62 7.38 -4.65 6.98
CA GLN A 62 7.47 -4.46 5.53
C GLN A 62 7.87 -5.76 4.83
N SER A 63 8.93 -6.42 5.31
CA SER A 63 9.43 -7.68 4.74
C SER A 63 8.39 -8.79 4.80
N ALA A 64 7.67 -8.89 5.93
CA ALA A 64 6.60 -9.87 6.11
C ALA A 64 5.42 -9.61 5.14
N LEU A 65 4.94 -8.36 5.03
CA LEU A 65 3.86 -8.00 4.11
C LEU A 65 4.27 -8.22 2.65
N LEU A 66 5.51 -7.86 2.30
CA LEU A 66 6.03 -8.09 0.95
C LEU A 66 6.12 -9.59 0.63
N GLY A 67 6.62 -10.39 1.57
CA GLY A 67 6.65 -11.85 1.42
C GLY A 67 5.25 -12.45 1.27
N LEU A 68 4.30 -12.01 2.10
CA LEU A 68 2.89 -12.44 2.03
C LEU A 68 2.19 -12.00 0.75
N SER A 69 2.72 -11.02 0.02
CA SER A 69 2.21 -10.60 -1.29
C SER A 69 2.33 -11.70 -2.36
N ALA A 70 3.24 -12.64 -2.18
CA ALA A 70 3.37 -13.80 -3.07
C ALA A 70 2.15 -14.74 -3.02
N VAL A 71 1.42 -14.77 -1.89
CA VAL A 71 0.26 -15.66 -1.69
C VAL A 71 -0.88 -15.33 -2.67
N PRO A 72 -1.42 -14.11 -2.74
CA PRO A 72 -2.46 -13.78 -3.71
C PRO A 72 -1.98 -13.95 -5.15
N LEU A 73 -0.72 -13.68 -5.45
CA LEU A 73 -0.14 -13.92 -6.78
C LEU A 73 -0.16 -15.41 -7.14
N TYR A 74 0.29 -16.27 -6.23
CA TYR A 74 0.20 -17.72 -6.38
C TYR A 74 -1.24 -18.18 -6.63
N LEU A 75 -2.19 -17.70 -5.82
CA LEU A 75 -3.61 -18.07 -5.92
C LEU A 75 -4.24 -17.63 -7.25
N ILE A 76 -3.89 -16.45 -7.75
CA ILE A 76 -4.32 -15.97 -9.08
C ILE A 76 -3.72 -16.85 -10.17
N ALA A 77 -2.41 -17.05 -10.14
CA ALA A 77 -1.70 -17.84 -11.14
C ALA A 77 -2.21 -19.28 -11.19
N ARG A 78 -2.39 -19.92 -10.04
CA ARG A 78 -2.95 -21.28 -9.95
C ARG A 78 -4.31 -21.41 -10.62
N ARG A 79 -5.21 -20.44 -10.38
CA ARG A 79 -6.54 -20.43 -11.01
C ARG A 79 -6.49 -20.19 -12.52
N ARG A 80 -5.54 -19.40 -12.99
CA ARG A 80 -5.41 -19.03 -14.42
C ARG A 80 -4.67 -20.06 -15.25
N LEU A 81 -3.65 -20.69 -14.68
CA LEU A 81 -2.76 -21.63 -15.38
C LEU A 81 -3.13 -23.10 -15.15
N GLY A 82 -3.95 -23.39 -14.13
CA GLY A 82 -4.33 -24.76 -13.80
C GLY A 82 -3.16 -25.64 -13.31
N SER A 83 -2.03 -25.03 -12.91
CA SER A 83 -0.81 -25.73 -12.52
C SER A 83 -0.23 -25.13 -11.23
N ASP A 84 -0.14 -25.96 -10.19
CA ASP A 84 0.45 -25.56 -8.91
C ASP A 84 1.93 -25.22 -9.05
N TRP A 85 2.65 -25.96 -9.89
CA TRP A 85 4.07 -25.74 -10.14
C TRP A 85 4.34 -24.41 -10.85
N MET A 86 3.60 -24.09 -11.90
CA MET A 86 3.76 -22.81 -12.60
C MET A 86 3.37 -21.63 -11.71
N ALA A 87 2.34 -21.80 -10.88
CA ALA A 87 1.95 -20.78 -9.91
C ALA A 87 3.05 -20.54 -8.85
N ALA A 88 3.67 -21.63 -8.36
CA ALA A 88 4.79 -21.53 -7.42
C ALA A 88 6.01 -20.85 -8.06
N LEU A 89 6.33 -21.16 -9.31
CA LEU A 89 7.43 -20.50 -10.04
C LEU A 89 7.18 -19.01 -10.20
N LEU A 90 5.95 -18.58 -10.52
CA LEU A 90 5.62 -17.15 -10.63
C LEU A 90 5.70 -16.43 -9.28
N ALA A 91 5.21 -17.06 -8.22
CA ALA A 91 5.34 -16.53 -6.87
C ALA A 91 6.80 -16.42 -6.43
N ALA A 92 7.62 -17.43 -6.74
CA ALA A 92 9.05 -17.42 -6.47
C ALA A 92 9.77 -16.34 -7.31
N ALA A 93 9.45 -16.21 -8.59
CA ALA A 93 9.99 -15.16 -9.45
C ALA A 93 9.67 -13.75 -8.91
N PHE A 94 8.45 -13.54 -8.41
CA PHE A 94 8.08 -12.29 -7.73
C PHE A 94 8.94 -12.06 -6.49
N LEU A 95 9.10 -13.07 -5.63
CA LEU A 95 9.92 -12.94 -4.42
C LEU A 95 11.42 -12.74 -4.72
N LEU A 96 11.90 -13.23 -5.84
CA LEU A 96 13.30 -13.08 -6.28
C LEU A 96 13.53 -11.84 -7.14
N TYR A 97 12.48 -11.06 -7.44
CA TYR A 97 12.57 -9.90 -8.33
C TYR A 97 13.39 -8.76 -7.69
N PRO A 98 14.58 -8.42 -8.23
CA PRO A 98 15.51 -7.50 -7.58
C PRO A 98 14.93 -6.12 -7.23
N PRO A 99 14.06 -5.50 -8.07
CA PRO A 99 13.45 -4.21 -7.73
C PRO A 99 12.58 -4.21 -6.48
N LEU A 100 12.06 -5.37 -6.02
CA LEU A 100 11.34 -5.48 -4.75
C LEU A 100 12.28 -5.42 -3.55
N HIS A 101 13.51 -5.89 -3.72
CA HIS A 101 14.48 -5.97 -2.63
C HIS A 101 15.14 -4.64 -2.34
N ALA A 102 15.38 -3.81 -3.36
CA ALA A 102 16.07 -2.54 -3.17
C ALA A 102 15.40 -1.64 -2.11
N PRO A 103 14.09 -1.34 -2.17
CA PRO A 103 13.40 -0.61 -1.10
C PRO A 103 13.38 -1.37 0.22
N ASN A 104 13.27 -2.71 0.18
CA ASN A 104 13.16 -3.53 1.38
C ASN A 104 14.48 -3.62 2.18
N PHE A 105 15.62 -3.49 1.51
CA PHE A 105 16.93 -3.50 2.17
C PHE A 105 17.41 -2.11 2.58
N SER A 106 16.85 -1.06 2.00
CA SER A 106 17.30 0.30 2.29
C SER A 106 16.62 0.90 3.51
N ASP A 107 15.29 0.93 3.51
CA ASP A 107 14.49 1.66 4.49
C ASP A 107 13.03 1.15 4.50
N PHE A 108 12.18 1.73 5.39
CA PHE A 108 10.74 1.48 5.39
C PHE A 108 10.03 2.45 4.45
N HIS A 109 9.07 1.94 3.66
CA HIS A 109 8.22 2.75 2.77
C HIS A 109 6.80 2.20 2.67
N PHE A 110 5.80 3.06 2.85
CA PHE A 110 4.40 2.68 2.65
C PHE A 110 4.10 2.22 1.22
N LEU A 111 4.80 2.76 0.23
CA LEU A 111 4.68 2.31 -1.16
C LEU A 111 5.06 0.83 -1.32
N THR A 112 6.10 0.36 -0.63
CA THR A 112 6.52 -1.04 -0.69
C THR A 112 5.44 -1.99 -0.15
N ILE A 113 4.82 -1.65 0.98
CA ILE A 113 3.76 -2.48 1.56
C ILE A 113 2.44 -2.40 0.79
N SER A 114 2.24 -1.38 -0.06
CA SER A 114 1.04 -1.29 -0.90
C SER A 114 0.90 -2.48 -1.85
N ALA A 115 2.01 -3.12 -2.25
CA ALA A 115 1.99 -4.33 -3.07
C ALA A 115 1.15 -5.44 -2.45
N PHE A 116 1.20 -5.60 -1.12
CA PHE A 116 0.36 -6.56 -0.39
C PHE A 116 -1.13 -6.26 -0.60
N PHE A 117 -1.55 -5.03 -0.40
CA PHE A 117 -2.96 -4.66 -0.51
C PHE A 117 -3.45 -4.72 -1.96
N VAL A 118 -2.65 -4.26 -2.91
CA VAL A 118 -2.99 -4.30 -4.35
C VAL A 118 -3.13 -5.73 -4.85
N LEU A 119 -2.22 -6.64 -4.49
CA LEU A 119 -2.29 -8.03 -4.95
C LEU A 119 -3.45 -8.80 -4.31
N TRP A 120 -3.78 -8.54 -3.04
CA TRP A 120 -4.98 -9.10 -2.42
C TRP A 120 -6.26 -8.52 -3.04
N ALA A 121 -6.31 -7.21 -3.35
CA ALA A 121 -7.42 -6.62 -4.08
C ALA A 121 -7.60 -7.31 -5.45
N ALA A 122 -6.52 -7.51 -6.20
CA ALA A 122 -6.57 -8.23 -7.47
C ALA A 122 -7.09 -9.67 -7.31
N TYR A 123 -6.62 -10.39 -6.30
CA TYR A 123 -7.13 -11.73 -6.01
C TYR A 123 -8.64 -11.74 -5.76
N PHE A 124 -9.13 -10.85 -4.89
CA PHE A 124 -10.56 -10.78 -4.57
C PHE A 124 -11.41 -10.29 -5.75
N PHE A 125 -10.86 -9.43 -6.61
CA PHE A 125 -11.50 -9.07 -7.87
C PHE A 125 -11.71 -10.28 -8.77
N PHE A 126 -10.68 -11.12 -8.97
CA PHE A 126 -10.80 -12.34 -9.77
C PHE A 126 -11.63 -13.43 -9.07
N ALA A 127 -11.68 -13.43 -7.75
CA ALA A 127 -12.52 -14.32 -6.97
C ALA A 127 -13.98 -13.85 -6.84
N GLU A 128 -14.33 -12.67 -7.38
CA GLU A 128 -15.65 -12.02 -7.29
C GLU A 128 -16.12 -11.77 -5.86
N ARG A 129 -15.18 -11.63 -4.94
CA ARG A 129 -15.48 -11.31 -3.54
C ARG A 129 -15.39 -9.81 -3.31
N TRP A 130 -16.53 -9.13 -3.46
CA TRP A 130 -16.57 -7.67 -3.54
C TRP A 130 -16.26 -6.96 -2.23
N VAL A 131 -16.74 -7.47 -1.09
CA VAL A 131 -16.46 -6.82 0.20
C VAL A 131 -14.95 -6.78 0.50
N PRO A 132 -14.22 -7.91 0.52
CA PRO A 132 -12.78 -7.84 0.73
C PRO A 132 -12.05 -7.11 -0.41
N PHE A 133 -12.52 -7.16 -1.65
CA PHE A 133 -11.94 -6.37 -2.74
C PHE A 133 -11.89 -4.88 -2.37
N TRP A 134 -13.03 -4.29 -1.98
CA TRP A 134 -13.10 -2.86 -1.63
C TRP A 134 -12.30 -2.53 -0.37
N VAL A 135 -12.28 -3.42 0.63
CA VAL A 135 -11.44 -3.24 1.82
C VAL A 135 -9.96 -3.12 1.42
N PHE A 136 -9.47 -4.04 0.59
CA PHE A 136 -8.06 -4.02 0.17
C PHE A 136 -7.75 -2.86 -0.78
N VAL A 137 -8.69 -2.42 -1.63
CA VAL A 137 -8.55 -1.19 -2.43
C VAL A 137 -8.37 0.03 -1.53
N VAL A 138 -9.22 0.20 -0.51
CA VAL A 138 -9.11 1.34 0.42
C VAL A 138 -7.79 1.29 1.19
N MET A 139 -7.37 0.11 1.67
CA MET A 139 -6.08 -0.06 2.34
C MET A 139 -4.90 0.31 1.43
N ALA A 140 -4.96 -0.08 0.14
CA ALA A 140 -3.97 0.32 -0.83
C ALA A 140 -3.93 1.85 -1.00
N LEU A 141 -5.08 2.50 -1.20
CA LEU A 141 -5.16 3.95 -1.35
C LEU A 141 -4.58 4.70 -0.14
N PHE A 142 -4.70 4.14 1.06
CA PHE A 142 -4.18 4.74 2.29
C PHE A 142 -2.66 4.65 2.42
N CYS A 143 -2.01 3.81 1.61
CA CYS A 143 -0.55 3.67 1.67
C CYS A 143 0.18 4.92 1.14
N ARG A 144 -0.37 5.57 0.08
CA ARG A 144 0.28 6.77 -0.49
C ARG A 144 -0.66 7.51 -1.44
N GLU A 145 -0.49 8.82 -1.54
CA GLU A 145 -1.32 9.73 -2.35
C GLU A 145 -1.20 9.55 -3.86
N ASP A 146 -0.23 8.80 -4.36
CA ASP A 146 -0.05 8.51 -5.80
C ASP A 146 -0.71 7.18 -6.23
N LEU A 147 -1.02 6.28 -5.32
CA LEU A 147 -1.71 5.02 -5.63
C LEU A 147 -3.06 5.18 -6.32
N PRO A 148 -3.84 6.23 -6.08
CA PRO A 148 -5.06 6.48 -6.84
C PRO A 148 -4.89 6.53 -8.36
N PHE A 149 -3.74 6.94 -8.89
CA PHE A 149 -3.48 6.92 -10.34
C PHE A 149 -3.61 5.51 -10.92
N GLY A 150 -3.11 4.50 -10.19
CA GLY A 150 -3.30 3.10 -10.58
C GLY A 150 -4.77 2.68 -10.58
N GLY A 151 -5.52 3.07 -9.54
CA GLY A 151 -6.96 2.81 -9.44
C GLY A 151 -7.77 3.50 -10.55
N ILE A 152 -7.44 4.74 -10.90
CA ILE A 152 -8.03 5.48 -12.02
C ILE A 152 -7.77 4.75 -13.34
N GLY A 153 -6.50 4.36 -13.59
CA GLY A 153 -6.12 3.66 -14.83
C GLY A 153 -6.81 2.31 -14.99
N VAL A 154 -6.80 1.48 -13.95
CA VAL A 154 -7.47 0.17 -13.95
C VAL A 154 -8.99 0.34 -14.06
N GLY A 155 -9.58 1.29 -13.32
CA GLY A 155 -11.01 1.58 -13.39
C GLY A 155 -11.46 1.97 -14.80
N LEU A 156 -10.73 2.88 -15.44
CA LEU A 156 -10.98 3.29 -16.81
C LEU A 156 -10.83 2.13 -17.80
N ALA A 157 -9.77 1.32 -17.67
CA ALA A 157 -9.56 0.16 -18.53
C ALA A 157 -10.71 -0.85 -18.45
N LEU A 158 -11.23 -1.12 -17.24
CA LEU A 158 -12.39 -2.00 -17.06
C LEU A 158 -13.67 -1.46 -17.72
N VAL A 159 -13.90 -0.14 -17.64
CA VAL A 159 -15.04 0.52 -18.29
C VAL A 159 -14.92 0.42 -19.80
N LEU A 160 -13.77 0.77 -20.36
CA LEU A 160 -13.54 0.75 -21.81
C LEU A 160 -13.59 -0.67 -22.39
N ALA A 161 -13.10 -1.66 -21.66
CA ALA A 161 -13.19 -3.06 -22.06
C ALA A 161 -14.59 -3.66 -21.93
N GLY A 162 -15.55 -2.93 -21.35
CA GLY A 162 -16.90 -3.45 -21.06
C GLY A 162 -16.93 -4.59 -20.05
N HIS A 163 -15.78 -4.90 -19.42
CA HIS A 163 -15.65 -5.97 -18.47
C HIS A 163 -15.85 -5.44 -17.05
N ARG A 164 -16.97 -5.85 -16.42
CA ARG A 164 -17.33 -5.37 -15.06
C ARG A 164 -17.33 -3.83 -14.97
N ALA A 165 -17.87 -3.16 -15.97
CA ALA A 165 -17.83 -1.71 -16.12
C ALA A 165 -18.33 -0.95 -14.87
N ARG A 166 -19.33 -1.48 -14.15
CA ARG A 166 -19.82 -0.86 -12.90
C ARG A 166 -18.75 -0.84 -11.80
N VAL A 167 -17.99 -1.93 -11.66
CA VAL A 167 -16.88 -2.01 -10.68
C VAL A 167 -15.74 -1.10 -11.13
N GLY A 168 -15.44 -1.06 -12.43
CA GLY A 168 -14.46 -0.15 -13.00
C GLY A 168 -14.82 1.32 -12.77
N ALA A 169 -16.07 1.71 -13.03
CA ALA A 169 -16.57 3.06 -12.80
C ALA A 169 -16.47 3.44 -11.29
N ALA A 170 -16.88 2.54 -10.41
CA ALA A 170 -16.78 2.78 -8.96
C ALA A 170 -15.32 2.93 -8.50
N LEU A 171 -14.40 2.10 -9.02
CA LEU A 171 -12.97 2.18 -8.73
C LEU A 171 -12.38 3.52 -9.23
N PHE A 172 -12.73 3.92 -10.45
CA PHE A 172 -12.33 5.20 -11.03
C PHE A 172 -12.80 6.38 -10.15
N VAL A 173 -14.10 6.42 -9.83
CA VAL A 173 -14.69 7.51 -9.03
C VAL A 173 -14.09 7.56 -7.64
N LEU A 174 -13.96 6.41 -6.95
CA LEU A 174 -13.34 6.35 -5.62
C LEU A 174 -11.91 6.88 -5.64
N SER A 175 -11.10 6.40 -6.59
CA SER A 175 -9.69 6.79 -6.69
C SER A 175 -9.53 8.26 -7.06
N ALA A 176 -10.32 8.77 -8.02
CA ALA A 176 -10.30 10.18 -8.42
C ALA A 176 -10.74 11.10 -7.27
N THR A 177 -11.82 10.74 -6.57
CA THR A 177 -12.31 11.52 -5.41
C THR A 177 -11.27 11.54 -4.30
N TYR A 178 -10.67 10.39 -3.99
CA TYR A 178 -9.60 10.30 -2.98
C TYR A 178 -8.39 11.14 -3.36
N LEU A 179 -7.94 11.09 -4.61
CA LEU A 179 -6.81 11.90 -5.11
C LEU A 179 -7.09 13.40 -4.95
N VAL A 180 -8.27 13.86 -5.38
CA VAL A 180 -8.67 15.27 -5.26
C VAL A 180 -8.72 15.69 -3.79
N MET A 181 -9.36 14.89 -2.95
CA MET A 181 -9.46 15.16 -1.51
C MET A 181 -8.07 15.27 -0.86
N VAL A 182 -7.18 14.32 -1.14
CA VAL A 182 -5.84 14.31 -0.56
C VAL A 182 -5.03 15.50 -1.06
N LYS A 183 -4.98 15.73 -2.37
CA LYS A 183 -4.11 16.77 -2.95
C LYS A 183 -4.59 18.20 -2.67
N PHE A 184 -5.89 18.44 -2.62
CA PHE A 184 -6.43 19.82 -2.51
C PHE A 184 -7.01 20.16 -1.14
N VAL A 185 -7.32 19.16 -0.29
CA VAL A 185 -7.94 19.41 1.03
C VAL A 185 -6.98 19.02 2.17
N ILE A 186 -6.29 17.87 2.07
CA ILE A 186 -5.50 17.32 3.18
C ILE A 186 -4.05 17.84 3.13
N MET A 187 -3.37 17.72 1.99
CA MET A 187 -1.94 18.07 1.86
C MET A 187 -1.61 19.56 1.93
N PRO A 188 -2.44 20.51 1.49
CA PRO A 188 -2.10 21.95 1.56
C PRO A 188 -2.03 22.54 2.98
N ARG A 189 -2.34 21.76 4.00
CA ARG A 189 -2.30 22.16 5.42
C ARG A 189 -1.07 21.64 6.10
#